data_e2f28c6352076958dce2e8cae5a7d3e9
#
_entry.id   e2f28c6352076958dce2e8cae5a7d3e9
#
_cell.length_a   1.000
_cell.length_b   1.000
_cell.length_c   1.000
_cell.angle_alpha   90.00
_cell.angle_beta   90.00
_cell.angle_gamma   90.00
#
_symmetry.space_group_name_H-M   'P 1'
#
loop_
_entity.id
_entity.type
_entity.pdbx_description
1 polymer ?
#
loop_
_entity_poly.entity_id
_entity_poly.type
_entity_poly.pdbx_seq_one_letter_code
_entity_poly.pdbx_strand_id
1 'polypeptide(L)'
;MNTMPNTTDQLTIVIDFDSTFTKVEGLDELARIALQGSSKQAEIVGKIREITDKGMVGEYSFADSLRDRVALLPANRSHVDQLIQFLKGKISESFKRNKPFLTEFADQILIVSSGFKDFIVPVVEEMGIAADHVYANTFTYDEAGEITGYDATNLLSQDRGKVKLLQSLALDGEVFVIGDGYTDYELREAGLANKFFAFTENVSRKAVTDKADFVVPSLDEFLYLNGLSRAQSYPKSRIKVLLLENVHPAAVSAFTKEGFQVELLKGALDEDELIEKIKVFKAQS
;
A
#
# COMPACT_ATOMS: atom_id res chain seq x y z
N MET A 1 -39.16 7.61 1.56
CA MET A 1 -37.73 8.01 1.69
C MET A 1 -37.10 7.04 2.69
N ASN A 2 -36.48 5.97 2.19
CA ASN A 2 -35.73 5.08 3.05
C ASN A 2 -34.36 5.72 3.24
N THR A 3 -34.12 6.32 4.39
CA THR A 3 -32.79 6.65 4.86
C THR A 3 -32.06 5.33 5.09
N MET A 4 -31.11 5.00 4.21
CA MET A 4 -30.14 3.97 4.52
C MET A 4 -29.47 4.32 5.87
N PRO A 5 -29.26 3.38 6.79
CA PRO A 5 -28.52 3.66 8.00
C PRO A 5 -27.12 4.14 7.59
N ASN A 6 -26.64 5.19 8.25
CA ASN A 6 -25.30 5.72 8.07
C ASN A 6 -24.29 4.65 8.52
N THR A 7 -23.81 3.81 7.59
CA THR A 7 -22.87 2.70 7.85
C THR A 7 -21.46 3.19 8.17
N THR A 8 -21.23 4.51 8.18
CA THR A 8 -19.91 5.09 8.40
C THR A 8 -19.47 5.15 9.87
N ASP A 9 -20.39 5.09 10.83
CA ASP A 9 -20.08 5.28 12.25
C ASP A 9 -19.43 4.05 12.92
N GLN A 10 -19.26 2.94 12.20
CA GLN A 10 -18.66 1.70 12.71
C GLN A 10 -17.69 1.06 11.70
N LEU A 11 -17.10 1.83 10.81
CA LEU A 11 -16.11 1.33 9.85
C LEU A 11 -14.70 1.67 10.30
N THR A 12 -13.82 0.67 10.43
CA THR A 12 -12.37 0.86 10.58
C THR A 12 -11.66 0.46 9.29
N ILE A 13 -10.78 1.31 8.79
CA ILE A 13 -9.98 1.07 7.60
C ILE A 13 -8.52 0.87 8.05
N VAL A 14 -8.05 -0.35 7.96
CA VAL A 14 -6.65 -0.72 8.24
C VAL A 14 -5.86 -0.62 6.95
N ILE A 15 -4.82 0.20 6.95
CA ILE A 15 -3.99 0.45 5.76
C ILE A 15 -2.54 0.06 6.07
N ASP A 16 -1.95 -0.75 5.21
CA ASP A 16 -0.51 -1.03 5.26
C ASP A 16 0.30 0.18 4.75
N PHE A 17 1.58 0.25 5.14
CA PHE A 17 2.44 1.39 4.79
C PHE A 17 3.34 1.11 3.60
N ASP A 18 4.24 0.14 3.72
CA ASP A 18 5.24 -0.18 2.68
C ASP A 18 4.56 -0.75 1.43
N SER A 19 4.97 -0.31 0.25
CA SER A 19 4.38 -0.70 -1.05
C SER A 19 2.88 -0.45 -1.20
N THR A 20 2.19 0.08 -0.17
CA THR A 20 0.77 0.45 -0.16
C THR A 20 0.59 1.96 0.01
N PHE A 21 0.75 2.51 1.21
CA PHE A 21 0.69 3.96 1.46
C PHE A 21 1.85 4.69 0.77
N THR A 22 3.04 4.09 0.80
CA THR A 22 4.20 4.51 0.00
C THR A 22 4.48 3.54 -1.14
N LYS A 23 5.25 4.01 -2.14
CA LYS A 23 5.61 3.25 -3.35
C LYS A 23 6.78 2.27 -3.15
N VAL A 24 7.39 2.26 -1.95
CA VAL A 24 8.66 1.60 -1.69
C VAL A 24 8.68 0.93 -0.32
N GLU A 25 9.64 0.05 -0.10
CA GLU A 25 9.92 -0.60 1.18
C GLU A 25 10.86 0.29 2.02
N GLY A 26 10.42 0.73 3.21
CA GLY A 26 11.15 1.69 4.04
C GLY A 26 12.52 1.18 4.49
N LEU A 27 12.63 -0.09 4.92
CA LEU A 27 13.93 -0.67 5.34
C LEU A 27 14.93 -0.80 4.19
N ASP A 28 14.47 -1.14 2.99
CA ASP A 28 15.32 -1.25 1.80
C ASP A 28 15.90 0.13 1.44
N GLU A 29 15.07 1.18 1.52
CA GLU A 29 15.50 2.54 1.25
C GLU A 29 16.40 3.11 2.35
N LEU A 30 16.13 2.76 3.63
CA LEU A 30 17.02 3.13 4.74
C LEU A 30 18.42 2.54 4.55
N ALA A 31 18.50 1.26 4.16
CA ALA A 31 19.78 0.63 3.84
C ALA A 31 20.50 1.32 2.69
N ARG A 32 19.76 1.70 1.64
CA ARG A 32 20.31 2.42 0.50
C ARG A 32 20.87 3.79 0.88
N ILE A 33 20.17 4.53 1.74
CA ILE A 33 20.61 5.84 2.24
C ILE A 33 21.84 5.68 3.13
N ALA A 34 21.80 4.78 4.12
CA ALA A 34 22.88 4.58 5.07
C ALA A 34 24.19 4.08 4.42
N LEU A 35 24.08 3.36 3.32
CA LEU A 35 25.22 2.81 2.59
C LEU A 35 25.64 3.66 1.38
N GLN A 36 25.11 4.86 1.23
CA GLN A 36 25.42 5.72 0.09
C GLN A 36 26.93 5.99 0.00
N GLY A 37 27.51 5.67 -1.16
CA GLY A 37 28.97 5.81 -1.40
C GLY A 37 29.82 4.67 -0.85
N SER A 38 29.25 3.69 -0.16
CA SER A 38 29.95 2.49 0.28
C SER A 38 30.14 1.48 -0.86
N SER A 39 31.33 0.88 -0.96
CA SER A 39 31.58 -0.22 -1.92
C SER A 39 30.73 -1.47 -1.65
N LYS A 40 30.18 -1.61 -0.43
CA LYS A 40 29.30 -2.73 -0.01
C LYS A 40 27.82 -2.45 -0.23
N GLN A 41 27.43 -1.27 -0.73
CA GLN A 41 26.03 -0.87 -0.86
C GLN A 41 25.22 -1.88 -1.69
N ALA A 42 25.68 -2.22 -2.88
CA ALA A 42 24.97 -3.15 -3.77
C ALA A 42 24.79 -4.54 -3.15
N GLU A 43 25.82 -5.05 -2.45
CA GLU A 43 25.79 -6.34 -1.78
C GLU A 43 24.76 -6.37 -0.63
N ILE A 44 24.84 -5.40 0.29
CA ILE A 44 24.00 -5.38 1.50
C ILE A 44 22.54 -5.07 1.14
N VAL A 45 22.29 -4.08 0.28
CA VAL A 45 20.94 -3.76 -0.20
C VAL A 45 20.33 -4.95 -0.94
N GLY A 46 21.14 -5.67 -1.75
CA GLY A 46 20.69 -6.88 -2.44
C GLY A 46 20.29 -7.99 -1.45
N LYS A 47 21.05 -8.21 -0.39
CA LYS A 47 20.73 -9.18 0.68
C LYS A 47 19.42 -8.79 1.41
N ILE A 48 19.28 -7.53 1.80
CA ILE A 48 18.07 -7.06 2.49
C ILE A 48 16.84 -7.28 1.61
N ARG A 49 16.91 -6.92 0.32
CA ARG A 49 15.81 -7.13 -0.63
C ARG A 49 15.48 -8.62 -0.80
N GLU A 50 16.48 -9.49 -0.94
CA GLU A 50 16.25 -10.95 -1.02
C GLU A 50 15.51 -11.48 0.21
N ILE A 51 15.88 -11.03 1.41
CA ILE A 51 15.22 -11.40 2.66
C ILE A 51 13.77 -10.86 2.68
N THR A 52 13.57 -9.60 2.24
CA THR A 52 12.23 -8.99 2.11
C THR A 52 11.34 -9.81 1.18
N ASP A 53 11.82 -10.13 -0.03
CA ASP A 53 11.05 -10.89 -1.03
C ASP A 53 10.64 -12.28 -0.50
N LYS A 54 11.56 -13.01 0.14
CA LYS A 54 11.26 -14.31 0.77
C LYS A 54 10.23 -14.21 1.89
N GLY A 55 10.31 -13.18 2.72
CA GLY A 55 9.32 -12.90 3.77
C GLY A 55 7.93 -12.61 3.19
N MET A 56 7.86 -11.81 2.12
CA MET A 56 6.60 -11.41 1.48
C MET A 56 5.85 -12.55 0.80
N VAL A 57 6.53 -13.62 0.39
CA VAL A 57 5.90 -14.82 -0.20
C VAL A 57 5.72 -15.96 0.81
N GLY A 58 6.10 -15.74 2.09
CA GLY A 58 5.95 -16.72 3.17
C GLY A 58 7.00 -17.85 3.16
N GLU A 59 8.09 -17.72 2.39
CA GLU A 59 9.20 -18.67 2.37
C GLU A 59 10.15 -18.51 3.57
N TYR A 60 10.08 -17.38 4.26
CA TYR A 60 10.88 -17.06 5.43
C TYR A 60 10.00 -16.50 6.54
N SER A 61 10.26 -16.89 7.81
CA SER A 61 9.54 -16.35 8.97
C SER A 61 9.65 -14.83 8.99
N PHE A 62 8.54 -14.16 9.26
CA PHE A 62 8.55 -12.69 9.32
C PHE A 62 9.50 -12.18 10.42
N ALA A 63 9.45 -12.78 11.60
CA ALA A 63 10.30 -12.39 12.73
C ALA A 63 11.79 -12.54 12.43
N ASP A 64 12.19 -13.65 11.81
CA ASP A 64 13.56 -13.87 11.38
C ASP A 64 13.96 -12.90 10.26
N SER A 65 13.09 -12.68 9.29
CA SER A 65 13.29 -11.70 8.21
C SER A 65 13.53 -10.29 8.76
N LEU A 66 12.71 -9.84 9.70
CA LEU A 66 12.87 -8.52 10.33
C LEU A 66 14.20 -8.42 11.08
N ARG A 67 14.51 -9.43 11.92
CA ARG A 67 15.77 -9.50 12.67
C ARG A 67 16.98 -9.40 11.76
N ASP A 68 17.02 -10.22 10.73
CA ASP A 68 18.18 -10.32 9.84
C ASP A 68 18.36 -9.07 8.97
N ARG A 69 17.24 -8.43 8.54
CA ARG A 69 17.28 -7.15 7.82
C ARG A 69 17.80 -6.03 8.73
N VAL A 70 17.30 -5.92 9.95
CA VAL A 70 17.75 -4.87 10.90
C VAL A 70 19.21 -5.08 11.30
N ALA A 71 19.67 -6.32 11.49
CA ALA A 71 21.07 -6.62 11.79
C ALA A 71 22.05 -6.23 10.66
N LEU A 72 21.56 -6.11 9.42
CA LEU A 72 22.36 -5.67 8.27
C LEU A 72 22.38 -4.14 8.09
N LEU A 73 21.59 -3.38 8.87
CA LEU A 73 21.44 -1.92 8.70
C LEU A 73 22.53 -1.15 9.46
N PRO A 74 23.50 -0.52 8.78
CA PRO A 74 24.44 0.41 9.43
C PRO A 74 23.85 1.82 9.43
N ALA A 75 22.68 2.02 10.08
CA ALA A 75 21.94 3.25 10.02
C ALA A 75 21.80 3.91 11.39
N ASN A 76 21.59 5.22 11.37
CA ASN A 76 21.39 6.05 12.56
C ASN A 76 20.23 7.05 12.37
N ARG A 77 19.93 7.85 13.39
CA ARG A 77 18.84 8.85 13.39
C ARG A 77 18.89 9.78 12.18
N SER A 78 20.09 10.24 11.77
CA SER A 78 20.22 11.13 10.62
C SER A 78 19.82 10.44 9.31
N HIS A 79 20.10 9.15 9.18
CA HIS A 79 19.65 8.37 8.01
C HIS A 79 18.12 8.17 8.03
N VAL A 80 17.52 8.02 9.22
CA VAL A 80 16.05 7.98 9.36
C VAL A 80 15.43 9.31 8.97
N ASP A 81 16.01 10.45 9.37
CA ASP A 81 15.54 11.78 8.96
C ASP A 81 15.60 11.95 7.44
N GLN A 82 16.66 11.49 6.79
CA GLN A 82 16.78 11.50 5.34
C GLN A 82 15.72 10.59 4.66
N LEU A 83 15.48 9.40 5.24
CA LEU A 83 14.44 8.49 4.77
C LEU A 83 13.06 9.14 4.84
N ILE A 84 12.72 9.82 5.94
CA ILE A 84 11.44 10.53 6.09
C ILE A 84 11.24 11.52 4.94
N GLN A 85 12.23 12.36 4.63
CA GLN A 85 12.13 13.32 3.53
C GLN A 85 11.97 12.62 2.17
N PHE A 86 12.67 11.51 1.97
CA PHE A 86 12.53 10.69 0.76
C PHE A 86 11.13 10.08 0.64
N LEU A 87 10.61 9.47 1.73
CA LEU A 87 9.30 8.80 1.76
C LEU A 87 8.13 9.76 1.54
N LYS A 88 8.20 11.01 2.04
CA LYS A 88 7.21 12.07 1.74
C LYS A 88 7.05 12.29 0.23
N GLY A 89 8.13 12.19 -0.52
CA GLY A 89 8.12 12.22 -1.99
C GLY A 89 7.58 10.93 -2.65
N LYS A 90 7.47 9.84 -1.87
CA LYS A 90 7.10 8.50 -2.34
C LYS A 90 5.71 8.04 -1.93
N ILE A 91 4.88 8.89 -1.33
CA ILE A 91 3.47 8.57 -1.08
C ILE A 91 2.79 8.19 -2.41
N SER A 92 1.98 7.14 -2.39
CA SER A 92 1.24 6.65 -3.57
C SER A 92 0.34 7.74 -4.14
N GLU A 93 0.25 7.83 -5.45
CA GLU A 93 -0.42 8.96 -6.11
C GLU A 93 -1.91 9.03 -5.77
N SER A 94 -2.56 7.87 -5.63
CA SER A 94 -3.97 7.84 -5.26
C SER A 94 -4.21 8.30 -3.82
N PHE A 95 -3.28 8.04 -2.90
CA PHE A 95 -3.35 8.58 -1.53
C PHE A 95 -3.17 10.10 -1.52
N LYS A 96 -2.17 10.64 -2.22
CA LYS A 96 -1.97 12.10 -2.36
C LYS A 96 -3.22 12.78 -2.89
N ARG A 97 -3.81 12.22 -3.95
CA ARG A 97 -4.99 12.75 -4.62
C ARG A 97 -6.23 12.75 -3.70
N ASN A 98 -6.33 11.74 -2.83
CA ASN A 98 -7.43 11.57 -1.89
C ASN A 98 -7.10 12.04 -0.46
N LYS A 99 -6.13 12.95 -0.28
CA LYS A 99 -5.83 13.53 1.03
C LYS A 99 -7.07 14.07 1.77
N PRO A 100 -8.05 14.73 1.12
CA PRO A 100 -9.29 15.14 1.80
C PRO A 100 -10.03 13.98 2.47
N PHE A 101 -10.11 12.82 1.82
CA PHE A 101 -10.70 11.61 2.40
C PHE A 101 -9.92 11.14 3.64
N LEU A 102 -8.58 11.08 3.55
CA LEU A 102 -7.74 10.66 4.68
C LEU A 102 -7.93 11.57 5.90
N THR A 103 -8.11 12.88 5.67
CA THR A 103 -8.34 13.86 6.73
C THR A 103 -9.77 13.75 7.30
N GLU A 104 -10.77 13.53 6.45
CA GLU A 104 -12.18 13.40 6.85
C GLU A 104 -12.43 12.12 7.67
N PHE A 105 -11.76 11.03 7.29
CA PHE A 105 -11.90 9.71 7.92
C PHE A 105 -10.72 9.36 8.84
N ALA A 106 -9.93 10.34 9.28
CA ALA A 106 -8.72 10.11 10.07
C ALA A 106 -8.97 9.24 11.31
N ASP A 107 -10.07 9.48 12.03
CA ASP A 107 -10.45 8.74 13.24
C ASP A 107 -10.86 7.27 12.96
N GLN A 108 -11.13 6.92 11.70
CA GLN A 108 -11.49 5.57 11.27
C GLN A 108 -10.34 4.83 10.58
N ILE A 109 -9.22 5.51 10.33
CA ILE A 109 -8.06 4.95 9.65
C ILE A 109 -6.99 4.55 10.65
N LEU A 110 -6.53 3.30 10.55
CA LEU A 110 -5.37 2.80 11.28
C LEU A 110 -4.28 2.43 10.28
N ILE A 111 -3.09 2.95 10.49
CA ILE A 111 -1.90 2.49 9.78
C ILE A 111 -1.30 1.32 10.57
N VAL A 112 -1.31 0.13 9.99
CA VAL A 112 -0.78 -1.09 10.62
C VAL A 112 0.31 -1.67 9.74
N SER A 113 1.55 -1.45 10.14
CA SER A 113 2.74 -1.79 9.35
C SER A 113 3.76 -2.60 10.14
N SER A 114 4.44 -3.47 9.45
CA SER A 114 5.64 -4.15 9.97
C SER A 114 6.90 -3.30 9.87
N GLY A 115 6.80 -2.08 9.31
CA GLY A 115 7.83 -1.05 9.31
C GLY A 115 8.02 -0.40 10.69
N PHE A 116 8.56 0.83 10.73
CA PHE A 116 8.95 1.49 11.98
C PHE A 116 8.27 2.86 12.14
N LYS A 117 7.73 3.12 13.33
CA LYS A 117 7.10 4.40 13.70
C LYS A 117 8.01 5.59 13.44
N ASP A 118 9.31 5.39 13.62
CA ASP A 118 10.35 6.42 13.49
C ASP A 118 10.27 7.14 12.14
N PHE A 119 9.91 6.45 11.06
CA PHE A 119 9.75 7.06 9.74
C PHE A 119 8.28 7.07 9.24
N ILE A 120 7.41 6.19 9.73
CA ILE A 120 6.02 6.12 9.28
C ILE A 120 5.23 7.32 9.80
N VAL A 121 5.32 7.61 11.10
CA VAL A 121 4.55 8.68 11.75
C VAL A 121 4.73 10.02 11.05
N PRO A 122 5.97 10.54 10.82
CA PRO A 122 6.13 11.85 10.18
C PRO A 122 5.63 11.92 8.72
N VAL A 123 5.49 10.76 8.06
CA VAL A 123 4.97 10.69 6.68
C VAL A 123 3.45 10.74 6.67
N VAL A 124 2.78 9.97 7.53
CA VAL A 124 1.32 9.89 7.55
C VAL A 124 0.67 11.10 8.20
N GLU A 125 1.35 11.76 9.16
CA GLU A 125 0.89 13.02 9.75
C GLU A 125 0.76 14.13 8.69
N GLU A 126 1.64 14.15 7.67
CA GLU A 126 1.51 15.07 6.55
C GLU A 126 0.20 14.85 5.76
N MET A 127 -0.34 13.66 5.82
CA MET A 127 -1.60 13.29 5.17
C MET A 127 -2.82 13.39 6.09
N GLY A 128 -2.62 13.85 7.34
CA GLY A 128 -3.70 14.10 8.30
C GLY A 128 -4.01 12.93 9.23
N ILE A 129 -3.17 11.89 9.28
CA ILE A 129 -3.35 10.74 10.18
C ILE A 129 -2.45 10.93 11.40
N ALA A 130 -3.04 10.92 12.62
CA ALA A 130 -2.34 11.16 13.86
C ALA A 130 -1.45 9.98 14.30
N ALA A 131 -0.42 10.26 15.11
CA ALA A 131 0.57 9.27 15.54
C ALA A 131 -0.03 8.11 16.37
N ASP A 132 -1.11 8.34 17.11
CA ASP A 132 -1.82 7.34 17.91
C ASP A 132 -2.64 6.36 17.04
N HIS A 133 -2.88 6.68 15.78
CA HIS A 133 -3.45 5.80 14.78
C HIS A 133 -2.41 4.96 14.03
N VAL A 134 -1.13 5.08 14.41
CA VAL A 134 -0.03 4.33 13.77
C VAL A 134 0.46 3.21 14.68
N TYR A 135 0.30 1.99 14.22
CA TYR A 135 0.83 0.77 14.82
C TYR A 135 1.97 0.24 13.95
N ALA A 136 3.18 0.30 14.48
CA ALA A 136 4.39 -0.14 13.78
C ALA A 136 5.47 -0.50 14.81
N ASN A 137 6.59 -1.09 14.37
CA ASN A 137 7.75 -1.34 15.22
C ASN A 137 8.43 -0.04 15.65
N THR A 138 9.39 -0.13 16.54
CA THR A 138 10.20 1.01 17.02
C THR A 138 11.66 0.59 17.07
N PHE A 139 12.55 1.41 16.51
CA PHE A 139 13.98 1.18 16.62
C PHE A 139 14.48 1.39 18.04
N THR A 140 15.56 0.70 18.40
CA THR A 140 16.39 1.01 19.56
C THR A 140 17.68 1.67 19.09
N TYR A 141 18.16 2.65 19.88
CA TYR A 141 19.33 3.45 19.55
C TYR A 141 20.31 3.46 20.70
N ASP A 142 21.58 3.57 20.40
CA ASP A 142 22.61 3.87 21.39
C ASP A 142 22.71 5.40 21.65
N GLU A 143 23.66 5.78 22.54
CA GLU A 143 23.90 7.19 22.89
C GLU A 143 24.39 8.03 21.71
N ALA A 144 25.04 7.41 20.70
CA ALA A 144 25.48 8.07 19.48
C ALA A 144 24.36 8.21 18.45
N GLY A 145 23.20 7.60 18.70
CA GLY A 145 22.06 7.58 17.79
C GLY A 145 22.13 6.52 16.70
N GLU A 146 23.05 5.57 16.82
CA GLU A 146 23.12 4.40 15.92
C GLU A 146 21.97 3.43 16.21
N ILE A 147 21.38 2.82 15.18
CA ILE A 147 20.36 1.78 15.34
C ILE A 147 21.05 0.52 15.89
N THR A 148 20.64 0.06 17.07
CA THR A 148 21.14 -1.15 17.71
C THR A 148 20.20 -2.34 17.59
N GLY A 149 18.99 -2.12 17.11
CA GLY A 149 17.95 -3.13 16.99
C GLY A 149 16.54 -2.51 16.99
N TYR A 150 15.60 -3.25 17.57
CA TYR A 150 14.21 -2.81 17.71
C TYR A 150 13.57 -3.42 18.94
N ASP A 151 12.40 -2.90 19.35
CA ASP A 151 11.61 -3.47 20.44
C ASP A 151 11.01 -4.82 20.04
N ALA A 152 11.68 -5.90 20.44
CA ALA A 152 11.25 -7.27 20.19
C ALA A 152 9.98 -7.69 20.96
N THR A 153 9.52 -6.88 21.92
CA THR A 153 8.26 -7.11 22.64
C THR A 153 7.03 -6.63 21.87
N ASN A 154 7.25 -5.77 20.86
CA ASN A 154 6.18 -5.30 19.99
C ASN A 154 5.57 -6.47 19.19
N LEU A 155 4.25 -6.58 19.21
CA LEU A 155 3.54 -7.64 18.48
C LEU A 155 3.87 -7.66 16.99
N LEU A 156 4.08 -6.48 16.39
CA LEU A 156 4.36 -6.32 14.96
C LEU A 156 5.78 -6.77 14.56
N SER A 157 6.65 -7.08 15.52
CA SER A 157 7.95 -7.71 15.26
C SER A 157 7.90 -9.23 15.18
N GLN A 158 6.73 -9.83 15.46
CA GLN A 158 6.54 -11.26 15.58
C GLN A 158 5.81 -11.83 14.35
N ASP A 159 5.91 -13.15 14.17
CA ASP A 159 5.11 -13.86 13.18
C ASP A 159 3.62 -13.66 13.47
N ARG A 160 2.84 -13.40 12.41
CA ARG A 160 1.43 -13.02 12.49
C ARG A 160 1.18 -11.79 13.38
N GLY A 161 2.12 -10.85 13.39
CA GLY A 161 2.09 -9.69 14.27
C GLY A 161 0.86 -8.81 14.06
N LYS A 162 0.45 -8.56 12.80
CA LYS A 162 -0.77 -7.81 12.48
C LYS A 162 -2.02 -8.50 13.05
N VAL A 163 -2.09 -9.83 12.99
CA VAL A 163 -3.21 -10.62 13.56
C VAL A 163 -3.25 -10.45 15.09
N LYS A 164 -2.11 -10.64 15.77
CA LYS A 164 -2.02 -10.47 17.23
C LYS A 164 -2.41 -9.06 17.67
N LEU A 165 -1.97 -8.05 16.91
CA LEU A 165 -2.33 -6.66 17.18
C LEU A 165 -3.83 -6.43 17.07
N LEU A 166 -4.47 -6.78 15.94
CA LEU A 166 -5.91 -6.55 15.75
C LEU A 166 -6.75 -7.32 16.76
N GLN A 167 -6.34 -8.53 17.17
CA GLN A 167 -6.97 -9.25 18.26
C GLN A 167 -6.91 -8.47 19.59
N SER A 168 -5.79 -7.80 19.88
CA SER A 168 -5.63 -7.02 21.10
C SER A 168 -6.41 -5.70 21.07
N LEU A 169 -6.64 -5.12 19.88
CA LEU A 169 -7.42 -3.89 19.72
C LEU A 169 -8.92 -4.13 19.88
N ALA A 170 -9.38 -5.37 19.63
CA ALA A 170 -10.80 -5.77 19.74
C ALA A 170 -11.74 -4.76 19.04
N LEU A 171 -11.46 -4.47 17.76
CA LEU A 171 -12.19 -3.45 16.99
C LEU A 171 -13.66 -3.84 16.83
N ASP A 172 -14.55 -2.91 17.08
CA ASP A 172 -15.98 -3.06 16.85
C ASP A 172 -16.37 -2.65 15.42
N GLY A 173 -17.45 -3.22 14.89
CA GLY A 173 -18.00 -2.87 13.58
C GLY A 173 -17.32 -3.55 12.40
N GLU A 174 -17.38 -2.92 11.23
CA GLU A 174 -16.74 -3.44 10.01
C GLU A 174 -15.27 -3.04 9.95
N VAL A 175 -14.42 -3.99 9.62
CA VAL A 175 -12.98 -3.79 9.42
C VAL A 175 -12.63 -4.10 7.97
N PHE A 176 -12.14 -3.10 7.25
CA PHE A 176 -11.63 -3.23 5.88
C PHE A 176 -10.11 -3.10 5.89
N VAL A 177 -9.42 -4.02 5.23
CA VAL A 177 -7.96 -4.03 5.15
C VAL A 177 -7.52 -3.72 3.73
N ILE A 178 -6.58 -2.79 3.58
CA ILE A 178 -5.93 -2.42 2.31
C ILE A 178 -4.44 -2.71 2.47
N GLY A 179 -3.89 -3.59 1.64
CA GLY A 179 -2.48 -3.94 1.66
C GLY A 179 -2.07 -4.73 0.43
N ASP A 180 -0.77 -4.87 0.21
CA ASP A 180 -0.21 -5.59 -0.94
C ASP A 180 0.45 -6.92 -0.55
N GLY A 181 0.57 -7.19 0.78
CA GLY A 181 1.30 -8.32 1.35
C GLY A 181 0.43 -9.46 1.86
N TYR A 182 1.08 -10.62 2.06
CA TYR A 182 0.43 -11.79 2.67
C TYR A 182 0.02 -11.53 4.12
N THR A 183 0.81 -10.76 4.85
CA THR A 183 0.51 -10.39 6.25
C THR A 183 -0.75 -9.55 6.42
N ASP A 184 -1.20 -8.85 5.36
CA ASP A 184 -2.47 -8.13 5.33
C ASP A 184 -3.63 -9.10 5.11
N TYR A 185 -3.45 -10.05 4.17
CA TYR A 185 -4.42 -11.11 3.94
C TYR A 185 -4.64 -11.98 5.19
N GLU A 186 -3.61 -12.22 6.01
CA GLU A 186 -3.74 -12.98 7.27
C GLU A 186 -4.82 -12.40 8.21
N LEU A 187 -5.09 -11.10 8.17
CA LEU A 187 -6.17 -10.47 8.94
C LEU A 187 -7.55 -10.94 8.47
N ARG A 188 -7.71 -11.09 7.17
CA ARG A 188 -8.93 -11.64 6.56
C ARG A 188 -9.09 -13.13 6.83
N GLU A 189 -8.01 -13.88 6.69
CA GLU A 189 -7.95 -15.33 6.99
C GLU A 189 -8.29 -15.63 8.46
N ALA A 190 -7.83 -14.77 9.38
CA ALA A 190 -8.10 -14.89 10.82
C ALA A 190 -9.52 -14.42 11.23
N GLY A 191 -10.33 -13.94 10.30
CA GLY A 191 -11.68 -13.44 10.57
C GLY A 191 -11.72 -12.10 11.31
N LEU A 192 -10.61 -11.34 11.31
CA LEU A 192 -10.48 -10.01 11.95
C LEU A 192 -10.81 -8.87 10.98
N ALA A 193 -10.93 -9.17 9.70
CA ALA A 193 -11.35 -8.24 8.67
C ALA A 193 -12.59 -8.79 7.94
N ASN A 194 -13.57 -7.91 7.68
CA ASN A 194 -14.75 -8.23 6.89
C ASN A 194 -14.41 -8.31 5.40
N LYS A 195 -13.47 -7.47 4.94
CA LYS A 195 -12.99 -7.46 3.55
C LYS A 195 -11.49 -7.18 3.51
N PHE A 196 -10.81 -7.85 2.58
CA PHE A 196 -9.44 -7.58 2.22
C PHE A 196 -9.35 -7.08 0.77
N PHE A 197 -8.73 -5.92 0.60
CA PHE A 197 -8.50 -5.26 -0.67
C PHE A 197 -7.01 -5.34 -1.01
N ALA A 198 -6.66 -6.20 -1.96
CA ALA A 198 -5.29 -6.27 -2.46
C ALA A 198 -4.96 -5.00 -3.27
N PHE A 199 -4.09 -4.16 -2.72
CA PHE A 199 -3.68 -2.91 -3.34
C PHE A 199 -2.57 -3.15 -4.36
N THR A 200 -2.78 -2.72 -5.61
CA THR A 200 -1.87 -3.06 -6.72
C THR A 200 -1.32 -1.84 -7.47
N GLU A 201 -1.48 -0.63 -6.94
CA GLU A 201 -0.93 0.59 -7.57
C GLU A 201 0.58 0.54 -7.71
N ASN A 202 1.28 -0.02 -6.72
CA ASN A 202 2.75 -0.02 -6.66
C ASN A 202 3.34 -1.39 -6.98
N VAL A 203 2.75 -2.44 -6.44
CA VAL A 203 3.19 -3.83 -6.60
C VAL A 203 1.98 -4.74 -6.75
N SER A 204 2.07 -5.73 -7.62
CA SER A 204 1.05 -6.77 -7.77
C SER A 204 1.67 -8.14 -7.51
N ARG A 205 1.20 -8.80 -6.43
CA ARG A 205 1.64 -10.15 -6.04
C ARG A 205 0.51 -11.14 -6.26
N LYS A 206 0.68 -12.03 -7.24
CA LYS A 206 -0.36 -13.01 -7.59
C LYS A 206 -0.81 -13.86 -6.40
N ALA A 207 0.11 -14.27 -5.52
CA ALA A 207 -0.20 -15.04 -4.32
C ALA A 207 -1.12 -14.30 -3.33
N VAL A 208 -1.19 -12.97 -3.41
CA VAL A 208 -2.05 -12.11 -2.59
C VAL A 208 -3.35 -11.78 -3.31
N THR A 209 -3.25 -11.38 -4.59
CA THR A 209 -4.44 -11.00 -5.39
C THR A 209 -5.40 -12.18 -5.61
N ASP A 210 -4.91 -13.42 -5.70
CA ASP A 210 -5.75 -14.62 -5.84
C ASP A 210 -6.58 -14.92 -4.57
N LYS A 211 -6.22 -14.33 -3.43
CA LYS A 211 -6.89 -14.55 -2.13
C LYS A 211 -7.75 -13.36 -1.67
N ALA A 212 -7.63 -12.24 -2.33
CA ALA A 212 -8.32 -11.01 -1.96
C ALA A 212 -9.82 -11.06 -2.28
N ASP A 213 -10.64 -10.44 -1.44
CA ASP A 213 -12.06 -10.21 -1.77
C ASP A 213 -12.18 -9.24 -2.96
N PHE A 214 -11.26 -8.28 -3.06
CA PHE A 214 -11.19 -7.30 -4.16
C PHE A 214 -9.74 -6.98 -4.50
N VAL A 215 -9.46 -6.72 -5.78
CA VAL A 215 -8.18 -6.17 -6.26
C VAL A 215 -8.41 -4.71 -6.62
N VAL A 216 -7.66 -3.80 -5.97
CA VAL A 216 -7.82 -2.36 -6.14
C VAL A 216 -6.51 -1.74 -6.65
N PRO A 217 -6.49 -1.26 -7.90
CA PRO A 217 -5.30 -0.66 -8.49
C PRO A 217 -5.05 0.78 -8.02
N SER A 218 -5.87 1.30 -7.13
CA SER A 218 -5.72 2.62 -6.53
C SER A 218 -6.67 2.80 -5.34
N LEU A 219 -6.39 3.78 -4.47
CA LEU A 219 -7.33 4.17 -3.41
C LEU A 219 -8.67 4.66 -3.99
N ASP A 220 -8.66 5.30 -5.17
CA ASP A 220 -9.91 5.73 -5.85
C ASP A 220 -10.85 4.55 -6.10
N GLU A 221 -10.32 3.39 -6.49
CA GLU A 221 -11.12 2.18 -6.71
C GLU A 221 -11.72 1.66 -5.41
N PHE A 222 -10.93 1.63 -4.32
CA PHE A 222 -11.42 1.26 -3.00
C PHE A 222 -12.56 2.17 -2.56
N LEU A 223 -12.39 3.50 -2.69
CA LEU A 223 -13.41 4.49 -2.32
C LEU A 223 -14.67 4.34 -3.18
N TYR A 224 -14.50 4.07 -4.48
CA TYR A 224 -15.61 3.85 -5.40
C TYR A 224 -16.44 2.62 -5.03
N LEU A 225 -15.76 1.47 -4.80
CA LEU A 225 -16.41 0.20 -4.46
C LEU A 225 -17.23 0.27 -3.15
N ASN A 226 -16.79 1.10 -2.22
CA ASN A 226 -17.43 1.21 -0.91
C ASN A 226 -18.32 2.46 -0.76
N GLY A 227 -18.54 3.25 -1.82
CA GLY A 227 -19.37 4.44 -1.81
C GLY A 227 -18.87 5.56 -0.89
N LEU A 228 -17.55 5.56 -0.60
CA LEU A 228 -16.92 6.52 0.29
C LEU A 228 -16.58 7.83 -0.43
N SER A 229 -16.41 8.92 0.33
CA SER A 229 -15.99 10.23 -0.16
C SER A 229 -14.66 10.14 -0.91
N ARG A 230 -14.53 10.78 -2.07
CA ARG A 230 -13.32 10.72 -2.91
C ARG A 230 -13.04 12.02 -3.62
N ALA A 231 -11.79 12.18 -4.10
CA ALA A 231 -11.44 13.25 -5.02
C ALA A 231 -12.36 13.18 -6.27
N GLN A 232 -12.62 14.34 -6.89
CA GLN A 232 -13.51 14.47 -8.05
C GLN A 232 -12.94 13.82 -9.35
N SER A 233 -12.31 12.68 -9.23
CA SER A 233 -11.78 11.92 -10.35
C SER A 233 -12.37 10.51 -10.34
N TYR A 234 -12.92 10.12 -11.47
CA TYR A 234 -13.34 8.74 -11.68
C TYR A 234 -12.08 7.85 -11.72
N PRO A 235 -12.07 6.64 -11.10
CA PRO A 235 -10.89 5.79 -11.13
C PRO A 235 -10.40 5.52 -12.54
N LYS A 236 -9.13 5.82 -12.84
CA LYS A 236 -8.56 5.63 -14.19
C LYS A 236 -8.69 4.20 -14.68
N SER A 237 -8.59 3.23 -13.76
CA SER A 237 -8.76 1.79 -14.04
C SER A 237 -10.14 1.40 -14.57
N ARG A 238 -11.15 2.25 -14.40
CA ARG A 238 -12.50 2.07 -14.94
C ARG A 238 -12.74 2.84 -16.25
N ILE A 239 -11.78 3.68 -16.66
CA ILE A 239 -11.86 4.41 -17.91
C ILE A 239 -11.26 3.53 -18.99
N LYS A 240 -12.08 3.17 -19.97
CA LYS A 240 -11.65 2.42 -21.17
C LYS A 240 -11.28 3.39 -22.27
N VAL A 241 -10.09 3.21 -22.82
CA VAL A 241 -9.56 3.98 -23.97
C VAL A 241 -9.53 3.06 -25.18
N LEU A 242 -10.32 3.38 -26.20
CA LEU A 242 -10.30 2.68 -27.46
C LEU A 242 -9.37 3.41 -28.44
N LEU A 243 -8.33 2.74 -28.89
CA LEU A 243 -7.37 3.25 -29.87
C LEU A 243 -7.62 2.55 -31.22
N LEU A 244 -7.83 3.34 -32.27
CA LEU A 244 -8.15 2.87 -33.62
C LEU A 244 -7.03 3.21 -34.59
N GLU A 245 -7.03 2.59 -35.80
CA GLU A 245 -6.25 3.00 -36.93
C GLU A 245 -4.73 2.98 -36.75
N ASN A 246 -4.19 1.87 -36.27
CA ASN A 246 -2.73 1.70 -36.09
C ASN A 246 -2.03 2.78 -35.28
N VAL A 247 -2.66 3.24 -34.20
CA VAL A 247 -2.01 4.15 -33.23
C VAL A 247 -0.69 3.57 -32.76
N HIS A 248 0.34 4.42 -32.66
CA HIS A 248 1.68 3.99 -32.28
C HIS A 248 1.69 3.27 -30.93
N PRO A 249 2.42 2.14 -30.77
CA PRO A 249 2.46 1.37 -29.51
C PRO A 249 2.83 2.18 -28.25
N ALA A 250 3.57 3.28 -28.41
CA ALA A 250 3.87 4.19 -27.30
C ALA A 250 2.61 4.80 -26.66
N ALA A 251 1.53 5.00 -27.42
CA ALA A 251 0.27 5.49 -26.86
C ALA A 251 -0.39 4.43 -25.95
N VAL A 252 -0.38 3.15 -26.39
CA VAL A 252 -0.86 2.03 -25.56
C VAL A 252 -0.09 2.00 -24.24
N SER A 253 1.26 2.03 -24.34
CA SER A 253 2.13 2.02 -23.15
C SER A 253 1.88 3.22 -22.24
N ALA A 254 1.68 4.42 -22.79
CA ALA A 254 1.42 5.64 -22.05
C ALA A 254 0.10 5.54 -21.26
N PHE A 255 -1.01 5.19 -21.92
CA PHE A 255 -2.30 5.05 -21.25
C PHE A 255 -2.31 3.92 -20.23
N THR A 256 -1.70 2.77 -20.54
CA THR A 256 -1.60 1.65 -19.59
C THR A 256 -0.78 2.03 -18.35
N LYS A 257 0.34 2.75 -18.55
CA LYS A 257 1.18 3.26 -17.45
C LYS A 257 0.43 4.24 -16.54
N GLU A 258 -0.47 5.02 -17.12
CA GLU A 258 -1.36 5.94 -16.38
C GLU A 258 -2.53 5.23 -15.69
N GLY A 259 -2.69 3.90 -15.88
CA GLY A 259 -3.72 3.10 -15.22
C GLY A 259 -5.05 3.00 -15.97
N PHE A 260 -5.12 3.43 -17.24
CA PHE A 260 -6.31 3.25 -18.07
C PHE A 260 -6.41 1.82 -18.61
N GLN A 261 -7.64 1.34 -18.84
CA GLN A 261 -7.88 0.12 -19.61
C GLN A 261 -7.77 0.47 -21.09
N VAL A 262 -6.87 -0.19 -21.84
CA VAL A 262 -6.64 0.13 -23.25
C VAL A 262 -7.05 -1.04 -24.13
N GLU A 263 -7.91 -0.77 -25.12
CA GLU A 263 -8.21 -1.67 -26.21
C GLU A 263 -7.67 -1.06 -27.51
N LEU A 264 -6.82 -1.82 -28.23
CA LEU A 264 -6.25 -1.41 -29.52
C LEU A 264 -6.88 -2.21 -30.64
N LEU A 265 -7.46 -1.53 -31.63
CA LEU A 265 -7.91 -2.10 -32.88
C LEU A 265 -7.02 -1.61 -34.01
N LYS A 266 -6.59 -2.55 -34.89
CA LYS A 266 -5.68 -2.23 -36.00
C LYS A 266 -6.36 -1.52 -37.17
N GLY A 267 -7.69 -1.61 -37.27
CA GLY A 267 -8.47 -1.01 -38.34
C GLY A 267 -9.32 0.16 -37.88
N ALA A 268 -9.87 0.89 -38.83
CA ALA A 268 -10.99 1.79 -38.63
C ALA A 268 -12.26 0.96 -38.34
N LEU A 269 -13.20 1.55 -37.63
CA LEU A 269 -14.58 1.06 -37.52
C LEU A 269 -15.46 2.01 -38.32
N ASP A 270 -16.51 1.49 -38.96
CA ASP A 270 -17.56 2.35 -39.48
C ASP A 270 -18.41 2.92 -38.30
N GLU A 271 -19.34 3.84 -38.63
CA GLU A 271 -20.12 4.53 -37.61
C GLU A 271 -20.98 3.56 -36.78
N ASP A 272 -21.62 2.58 -37.45
CA ASP A 272 -22.49 1.61 -36.79
C ASP A 272 -21.67 0.66 -35.88
N GLU A 273 -20.54 0.18 -36.38
CA GLU A 273 -19.60 -0.66 -35.62
C GLU A 273 -19.06 0.09 -34.38
N LEU A 274 -18.71 1.38 -34.52
CA LEU A 274 -18.23 2.20 -33.41
C LEU A 274 -19.32 2.42 -32.36
N ILE A 275 -20.56 2.70 -32.80
CA ILE A 275 -21.70 2.87 -31.89
C ILE A 275 -21.96 1.60 -31.09
N GLU A 276 -21.97 0.43 -31.74
CA GLU A 276 -22.16 -0.86 -31.05
C GLU A 276 -21.00 -1.14 -30.09
N LYS A 277 -19.77 -0.86 -30.49
CA LYS A 277 -18.60 -1.03 -29.63
C LYS A 277 -18.69 -0.17 -28.37
N ILE A 278 -19.09 1.10 -28.48
CA ILE A 278 -19.25 2.03 -27.36
C ILE A 278 -20.41 1.60 -26.44
N LYS A 279 -21.48 1.04 -26.95
CA LYS A 279 -22.58 0.50 -26.12
C LYS A 279 -22.11 -0.65 -25.24
N VAL A 280 -21.28 -1.57 -25.78
CA VAL A 280 -20.68 -2.66 -25.01
C VAL A 280 -19.74 -2.13 -23.91
N PHE A 281 -19.00 -1.06 -24.20
CA PHE A 281 -18.16 -0.39 -23.19
C PHE A 281 -18.98 0.18 -22.04
N LYS A 282 -20.19 0.71 -22.28
CA LYS A 282 -21.09 1.23 -21.23
C LYS A 282 -21.74 0.13 -20.38
N ALA A 283 -22.01 -1.04 -20.94
CA ALA A 283 -22.71 -2.13 -20.27
C ALA A 283 -21.82 -2.90 -19.26
N GLN A 284 -20.49 -2.68 -19.29
CA GLN A 284 -19.50 -3.35 -18.42
C GLN A 284 -18.89 -2.39 -17.38
N SER A 285 -19.43 -1.18 -17.22
CA SER A 285 -18.94 -0.13 -16.32
C SER A 285 -19.75 -0.10 -15.02
#